data_42de758cec02d69b41da7d7223a20701
#
_entry.id   42de758cec02d69b41da7d7223a20701
#
_cell.length_a   1.000
_cell.length_b   1.000
_cell.length_c   1.000
_cell.angle_alpha   90.00
_cell.angle_beta   90.00
_cell.angle_gamma   90.00
#
_symmetry.space_group_name_H-M   'P 1'
#
loop_
_entity.id
_entity.type
_entity.pdbx_description
1 polymer ?
#
loop_
_entity_poly.entity_id
_entity_poly.type
_entity_poly.pdbx_seq_one_letter_code
_entity_poly.pdbx_strand_id
1 'polypeptide(L)'
;MPFQFNSDPAHSDAQPAVCAACHASGRGCLVDVRVNRVKGRDTQFQIVQQRVMDCALDGFVPGTDGDPDPSRAFLEYRAQAYANTRMAGSINFSGFSLSQQQVAKVDGDIYELMEAAALWNAAAVWNNFMDTGNWNSTVFTRPPVAVPTPTRKVAIVKMSRGGDTTKLLNDAARAEYRAFEVALQSGGMELRLSTPDILGLRIPNPMPPGFGIFMNPLPDLTNASQAILEQAWTGIQSTLEGRHFLFAIAVKTSTRSDRLYQALFEANVLKYILGYVLRGPAIKFHAHLETTKGSDVVGRYKAASMISLLAGGTPNKAIDDLYLALRPRDTAQKILDSLPSYPL
;
A
#
# COMPACT_ATOMS: atom_id res chain seq x y z
N MET A 1 -11.44 7.51 19.71
CA MET A 1 -10.97 8.90 19.89
C MET A 1 -10.80 9.49 18.53
N PRO A 2 -11.05 10.79 18.32
CA PRO A 2 -10.74 11.40 17.04
C PRO A 2 -9.24 11.28 16.80
N PHE A 3 -8.86 11.07 15.57
CA PHE A 3 -7.48 11.07 15.13
C PHE A 3 -6.85 12.41 15.52
N GLN A 4 -5.93 12.38 16.45
CA GLN A 4 -5.10 13.50 16.78
C GLN A 4 -3.73 13.21 16.21
N PHE A 5 -3.33 13.97 15.20
CA PHE A 5 -1.92 14.11 14.96
C PHE A 5 -1.29 14.57 16.27
N ASN A 6 -0.05 14.20 16.51
CA ASN A 6 0.77 14.73 17.56
C ASN A 6 1.02 16.25 17.37
N SER A 7 -0.01 16.95 16.99
CA SER A 7 -0.13 18.39 16.88
C SER A 7 -0.68 19.00 18.16
N ASP A 8 -0.68 18.20 19.22
CA ASP A 8 -0.95 18.70 20.56
C ASP A 8 -0.10 19.97 20.80
N PRO A 9 -0.69 21.06 21.31
CA PRO A 9 0.07 22.22 21.73
C PRO A 9 1.27 21.90 22.63
N ALA A 10 1.26 20.77 23.32
CA ALA A 10 2.44 20.20 23.98
C ALA A 10 3.61 19.94 23.02
N HIS A 11 3.36 19.83 21.72
CA HIS A 11 4.40 19.75 20.70
C HIS A 11 4.93 21.10 20.25
N SER A 12 4.38 22.23 20.64
CA SER A 12 4.89 23.55 20.25
C SER A 12 6.04 24.01 21.12
N ASP A 13 5.81 24.29 22.38
CA ASP A 13 6.83 24.92 23.25
C ASP A 13 7.52 23.94 24.21
N ALA A 14 6.93 22.78 24.49
CA ALA A 14 7.51 21.70 25.30
C ALA A 14 8.30 20.67 24.51
N GLN A 15 8.52 20.89 23.24
CA GLN A 15 9.08 19.94 22.28
C GLN A 15 10.43 19.34 22.62
N PRO A 16 11.43 20.07 23.11
CA PRO A 16 12.70 19.48 23.48
C PRO A 16 12.54 18.34 24.51
N ALA A 17 11.56 18.50 25.43
CA ALA A 17 11.27 17.48 26.42
C ALA A 17 10.61 16.22 25.82
N VAL A 18 9.71 16.38 24.86
CA VAL A 18 9.06 15.26 24.16
C VAL A 18 10.06 14.50 23.29
N CYS A 19 10.89 15.21 22.53
CA CYS A 19 11.95 14.58 21.74
C CYS A 19 12.99 13.90 22.64
N ALA A 20 13.33 14.48 23.78
CA ALA A 20 14.20 13.87 24.78
C ALA A 20 13.58 12.59 25.35
N ALA A 21 12.28 12.56 25.61
CA ALA A 21 11.56 11.36 26.05
C ALA A 21 11.56 10.24 24.99
N CYS A 22 11.41 10.59 23.72
CA CYS A 22 11.55 9.65 22.62
C CYS A 22 12.96 9.05 22.55
N HIS A 23 13.99 9.86 22.71
CA HIS A 23 15.37 9.40 22.80
C HIS A 23 15.59 8.51 24.04
N ALA A 24 15.11 8.91 25.18
CA ALA A 24 15.24 8.14 26.44
C ALA A 24 14.52 6.78 26.37
N SER A 25 13.41 6.72 25.64
CA SER A 25 12.67 5.47 25.40
C SER A 25 13.27 4.58 24.30
N GLY A 26 14.36 4.99 23.68
CA GLY A 26 15.02 4.26 22.58
C GLY A 26 14.29 4.32 21.25
N ARG A 27 13.18 5.12 21.15
CA ARG A 27 12.42 5.25 19.89
C ARG A 27 13.20 6.00 18.80
N GLY A 28 14.15 6.82 19.17
CA GLY A 28 14.91 7.64 18.24
C GLY A 28 14.07 8.74 17.59
N CYS A 29 14.72 9.63 16.84
CA CYS A 29 14.03 10.72 16.15
C CYS A 29 13.57 10.29 14.75
N LEU A 30 12.43 10.85 14.29
CA LEU A 30 11.96 10.76 12.91
C LEU A 30 13.01 11.25 11.90
N VAL A 31 13.78 12.26 12.27
CA VAL A 31 14.85 12.82 11.44
C VAL A 31 16.19 12.33 11.95
N ASP A 32 17.02 11.84 11.06
CA ASP A 32 18.36 11.36 11.36
C ASP A 32 19.40 12.05 10.46
N VAL A 33 20.65 12.02 10.88
CA VAL A 33 21.76 12.58 10.13
C VAL A 33 22.51 11.48 9.43
N ARG A 34 22.64 11.58 8.11
CA ARG A 34 23.57 10.76 7.33
C ARG A 34 24.80 11.57 6.95
N VAL A 35 25.95 11.07 7.32
CA VAL A 35 27.21 11.57 6.77
C VAL A 35 27.31 11.08 5.33
N ASN A 36 27.17 11.97 4.37
CA ASN A 36 27.34 11.63 2.97
C ASN A 36 28.81 11.87 2.59
N ARG A 37 29.58 10.78 2.45
CA ARG A 37 30.98 10.82 2.03
C ARG A 37 31.19 11.03 0.52
N VAL A 38 30.10 11.11 -0.26
CA VAL A 38 30.17 11.29 -1.69
C VAL A 38 30.08 12.77 -2.03
N LYS A 39 31.09 13.32 -2.69
CA LYS A 39 31.21 14.71 -3.19
C LYS A 39 31.45 15.82 -2.15
N GLY A 40 32.09 15.54 -1.03
CA GLY A 40 32.53 16.60 -0.12
C GLY A 40 31.43 17.40 0.57
N ARG A 41 30.21 16.87 0.63
CA ARG A 41 29.09 17.40 1.41
C ARG A 41 28.97 16.63 2.70
N ASP A 42 29.29 17.26 3.80
CA ASP A 42 29.56 16.58 5.05
C ASP A 42 28.33 16.01 5.77
N THR A 43 27.13 16.51 5.52
CA THR A 43 25.97 16.06 6.30
C THR A 43 24.68 16.20 5.49
N GLN A 44 23.90 15.15 5.41
CA GLN A 44 22.53 15.18 4.87
C GLN A 44 21.56 14.66 5.92
N PHE A 45 20.47 15.39 6.11
CA PHE A 45 19.35 14.92 6.90
C PHE A 45 18.51 13.92 6.10
N GLN A 46 18.06 12.88 6.75
CA GLN A 46 17.13 11.91 6.19
C GLN A 46 15.93 11.72 7.10
N ILE A 47 14.81 11.40 6.48
CA ILE A 47 13.62 10.95 7.20
C ILE A 47 13.74 9.44 7.40
N VAL A 48 13.57 9.00 8.64
CA VAL A 48 13.52 7.59 9.00
C VAL A 48 12.08 7.11 8.84
N GLN A 49 11.80 6.48 7.72
CA GLN A 49 10.44 6.09 7.32
C GLN A 49 9.74 5.24 8.39
N GLN A 50 10.46 4.33 9.03
CA GLN A 50 9.93 3.48 10.09
C GLN A 50 9.47 4.22 11.35
N ARG A 51 9.87 5.47 11.49
CA ARG A 51 9.52 6.33 12.64
C ARG A 51 8.43 7.35 12.32
N VAL A 52 8.00 7.44 11.06
CA VAL A 52 6.95 8.38 10.63
C VAL A 52 5.64 8.11 11.37
N MET A 53 5.32 6.85 11.58
CA MET A 53 4.09 6.44 12.26
C MET A 53 4.02 6.93 13.70
N ASP A 54 5.06 6.73 14.47
CA ASP A 54 5.10 7.16 15.88
C ASP A 54 4.99 8.67 16.05
N CYS A 55 5.52 9.42 15.11
CA CYS A 55 5.58 10.88 15.21
C CYS A 55 4.40 11.59 14.56
N ALA A 56 3.85 11.02 13.49
CA ALA A 56 2.87 11.69 12.65
C ALA A 56 1.49 11.03 12.65
N LEU A 57 1.40 9.73 12.86
CA LEU A 57 0.17 8.96 12.76
C LEU A 57 -0.20 8.22 14.06
N ASP A 58 0.45 8.57 15.17
CA ASP A 58 0.12 8.00 16.48
C ASP A 58 -1.37 8.21 16.80
N GLY A 59 -2.05 7.12 17.11
CA GLY A 59 -3.49 7.12 17.37
C GLY A 59 -4.39 7.06 16.12
N PHE A 60 -3.83 7.01 14.90
CA PHE A 60 -4.65 6.75 13.71
C PHE A 60 -5.19 5.31 13.75
N VAL A 61 -6.52 5.18 13.62
CA VAL A 61 -7.19 3.88 13.56
C VAL A 61 -7.56 3.58 12.11
N PRO A 62 -6.92 2.58 11.48
CA PRO A 62 -7.18 2.25 10.09
C PRO A 62 -8.66 1.93 9.85
N GLY A 63 -9.22 2.54 8.81
CA GLY A 63 -10.63 2.36 8.45
C GLY A 63 -11.60 3.35 9.08
N THR A 64 -11.23 4.01 10.19
CA THR A 64 -12.08 5.04 10.79
C THR A 64 -11.71 6.45 10.38
N ASP A 65 -10.52 6.64 9.84
CA ASP A 65 -9.83 7.91 9.62
C ASP A 65 -9.52 8.68 10.92
N GLY A 66 -9.99 8.16 12.06
CA GLY A 66 -9.87 8.80 13.37
C GLY A 66 -10.50 10.20 13.45
N ASP A 67 -11.22 10.63 12.43
CA ASP A 67 -11.76 11.96 12.28
C ASP A 67 -13.29 11.93 12.47
N PRO A 68 -13.83 12.66 13.46
CA PRO A 68 -15.27 12.79 13.62
C PRO A 68 -15.90 13.62 12.47
N ASP A 69 -15.10 14.43 11.77
CA ASP A 69 -15.56 15.17 10.61
C ASP A 69 -15.29 14.40 9.32
N PRO A 70 -16.32 13.80 8.69
CA PRO A 70 -16.16 13.04 7.47
C PRO A 70 -15.73 13.88 6.26
N SER A 71 -15.76 15.22 6.37
CA SER A 71 -15.31 16.13 5.32
C SER A 71 -13.80 16.35 5.30
N ARG A 72 -13.11 15.98 6.36
CA ARG A 72 -11.67 16.18 6.47
C ARG A 72 -10.92 15.35 5.45
N ALA A 73 -10.21 16.04 4.57
CA ALA A 73 -9.49 15.42 3.48
C ALA A 73 -8.19 14.75 3.96
N PHE A 74 -7.82 13.65 3.32
CA PHE A 74 -6.54 12.98 3.49
C PHE A 74 -5.33 13.95 3.41
N LEU A 75 -5.44 14.99 2.58
CA LEU A 75 -4.43 16.03 2.44
C LEU A 75 -4.08 16.75 3.73
N GLU A 76 -5.06 16.94 4.62
CA GLU A 76 -4.84 17.59 5.91
C GLU A 76 -3.99 16.74 6.83
N TYR A 77 -4.21 15.43 6.83
CA TYR A 77 -3.39 14.48 7.59
C TYR A 77 -1.93 14.52 7.13
N ARG A 78 -1.71 14.56 5.82
CA ARG A 78 -0.35 14.68 5.27
C ARG A 78 0.30 16.01 5.62
N ALA A 79 -0.44 17.10 5.50
CA ALA A 79 0.08 18.42 5.84
C ALA A 79 0.54 18.48 7.31
N GLN A 80 -0.21 17.86 8.21
CA GLN A 80 0.15 17.79 9.62
C GLN A 80 1.37 16.90 9.86
N ALA A 81 1.42 15.71 9.27
CA ALA A 81 2.57 14.81 9.35
C ALA A 81 3.86 15.50 8.86
N TYR A 82 3.70 16.29 7.80
CA TYR A 82 4.79 17.09 7.25
C TYR A 82 5.23 18.22 8.19
N ALA A 83 4.27 18.93 8.80
CA ALA A 83 4.57 19.98 9.79
C ALA A 83 5.32 19.37 10.99
N ASN A 84 4.88 18.23 11.50
CA ASN A 84 5.54 17.51 12.59
C ASN A 84 6.97 17.07 12.22
N THR A 85 7.18 16.62 10.98
CA THR A 85 8.52 16.26 10.49
C THR A 85 9.47 17.45 10.47
N ARG A 86 8.99 18.59 9.97
CA ARG A 86 9.78 19.84 9.95
C ARG A 86 10.15 20.27 11.37
N MET A 87 9.20 20.19 12.25
CA MET A 87 9.34 20.59 13.63
C MET A 87 10.37 19.71 14.36
N ALA A 88 10.21 18.39 14.28
CA ALA A 88 11.17 17.44 14.86
C ALA A 88 12.59 17.65 14.32
N GLY A 89 12.73 17.92 13.04
CA GLY A 89 14.02 18.23 12.42
C GLY A 89 14.64 19.51 12.94
N SER A 90 13.86 20.58 13.05
CA SER A 90 14.33 21.89 13.53
C SER A 90 14.80 21.89 14.98
N ILE A 91 14.16 21.07 15.82
CA ILE A 91 14.54 20.94 17.24
C ILE A 91 15.87 20.18 17.39
N ASN A 92 16.03 19.11 16.62
CA ASN A 92 17.16 18.21 16.81
C ASN A 92 18.41 18.61 16.01
N PHE A 93 18.23 19.43 14.95
CA PHE A 93 19.32 19.72 14.00
C PHE A 93 19.32 21.18 13.58
N SER A 94 20.34 21.92 13.96
CA SER A 94 20.55 23.30 13.50
C SER A 94 20.63 23.36 11.97
N GLY A 95 19.92 24.30 11.37
CA GLY A 95 19.90 24.46 9.91
C GLY A 95 19.11 23.39 9.15
N PHE A 96 18.29 22.60 9.83
CA PHE A 96 17.45 21.61 9.20
C PHE A 96 16.50 22.23 8.17
N SER A 97 16.48 21.63 6.98
CA SER A 97 15.52 21.94 5.93
C SER A 97 15.14 20.68 5.15
N LEU A 98 13.87 20.56 4.80
CA LEU A 98 13.41 19.46 3.93
C LEU A 98 13.47 19.89 2.48
N SER A 99 14.12 19.08 1.66
CA SER A 99 14.07 19.24 0.19
C SER A 99 12.71 18.79 -0.34
N GLN A 100 12.31 19.30 -1.51
CA GLN A 100 11.09 18.85 -2.18
C GLN A 100 11.05 17.32 -2.40
N GLN A 101 12.20 16.69 -2.65
CA GLN A 101 12.27 15.25 -2.84
C GLN A 101 11.99 14.49 -1.53
N GLN A 102 12.48 14.99 -0.40
CA GLN A 102 12.18 14.40 0.91
C GLN A 102 10.71 14.55 1.27
N VAL A 103 10.13 15.72 0.98
CA VAL A 103 8.69 15.97 1.14
C VAL A 103 7.87 14.98 0.33
N ALA A 104 8.11 14.90 -0.96
CA ALA A 104 7.37 14.00 -1.85
C ALA A 104 7.53 12.52 -1.45
N LYS A 105 8.68 12.16 -0.85
CA LYS A 105 8.89 10.82 -0.32
C LYS A 105 8.04 10.56 0.91
N VAL A 106 8.06 11.47 1.89
CA VAL A 106 7.23 11.35 3.11
C VAL A 106 5.74 11.26 2.75
N ASP A 107 5.29 12.12 1.85
CA ASP A 107 3.93 12.10 1.33
C ASP A 107 3.54 10.75 0.76
N GLY A 108 4.37 10.21 -0.14
CA GLY A 108 4.10 8.92 -0.77
C GLY A 108 4.06 7.79 0.26
N ASP A 109 4.99 7.78 1.20
CA ASP A 109 5.09 6.74 2.22
C ASP A 109 3.88 6.75 3.17
N ILE A 110 3.44 7.94 3.62
CA ILE A 110 2.27 8.08 4.49
C ILE A 110 1.01 7.64 3.75
N TYR A 111 0.83 8.12 2.51
CA TYR A 111 -0.33 7.79 1.69
C TYR A 111 -0.45 6.28 1.47
N GLU A 112 0.64 5.63 1.09
CA GLU A 112 0.69 4.18 0.87
C GLU A 112 0.39 3.39 2.14
N LEU A 113 0.92 3.80 3.28
CA LEU A 113 0.69 3.12 4.57
C LEU A 113 -0.75 3.26 5.05
N MET A 114 -1.33 4.45 4.95
CA MET A 114 -2.72 4.67 5.35
C MET A 114 -3.70 3.89 4.45
N GLU A 115 -3.45 3.87 3.14
CA GLU A 115 -4.24 3.07 2.19
C GLU A 115 -4.13 1.58 2.49
N ALA A 116 -2.92 1.07 2.69
CA ALA A 116 -2.71 -0.34 3.00
C ALA A 116 -3.38 -0.75 4.32
N ALA A 117 -3.30 0.09 5.34
CA ALA A 117 -3.90 -0.18 6.64
C ALA A 117 -5.44 -0.19 6.61
N ALA A 118 -6.05 0.76 5.89
CA ALA A 118 -7.51 0.80 5.73
C ALA A 118 -8.02 -0.41 4.94
N LEU A 119 -7.32 -0.78 3.86
CA LEU A 119 -7.62 -1.98 3.07
C LEU A 119 -7.47 -3.26 3.89
N TRP A 120 -6.42 -3.34 4.72
CA TRP A 120 -6.23 -4.47 5.63
C TRP A 120 -7.42 -4.63 6.58
N ASN A 121 -7.86 -3.55 7.21
CA ASN A 121 -9.00 -3.60 8.14
C ASN A 121 -10.31 -3.94 7.43
N ALA A 122 -10.53 -3.45 6.22
CA ALA A 122 -11.67 -3.85 5.40
C ALA A 122 -11.65 -5.35 5.08
N ALA A 123 -10.47 -5.88 4.72
CA ALA A 123 -10.30 -7.31 4.47
C ALA A 123 -10.50 -8.17 5.73
N ALA A 124 -10.04 -7.71 6.90
CA ALA A 124 -10.29 -8.41 8.17
C ALA A 124 -11.79 -8.49 8.51
N VAL A 125 -12.54 -7.41 8.29
CA VAL A 125 -14.01 -7.40 8.42
C VAL A 125 -14.66 -8.38 7.45
N TRP A 126 -14.23 -8.36 6.18
CA TRP A 126 -14.69 -9.31 5.16
C TRP A 126 -14.41 -10.75 5.57
N ASN A 127 -13.21 -11.06 6.02
CA ASN A 127 -12.80 -12.40 6.42
C ASN A 127 -13.62 -12.91 7.60
N ASN A 128 -13.88 -12.07 8.59
CA ASN A 128 -14.76 -12.39 9.72
C ASN A 128 -16.18 -12.71 9.23
N PHE A 129 -16.73 -11.88 8.32
CA PHE A 129 -18.05 -12.13 7.74
C PHE A 129 -18.09 -13.44 6.94
N MET A 130 -17.04 -13.77 6.20
CA MET A 130 -16.97 -15.03 5.45
C MET A 130 -16.96 -16.25 6.36
N ASP A 131 -16.37 -16.13 7.56
CA ASP A 131 -16.33 -17.23 8.54
C ASP A 131 -17.62 -17.35 9.36
N THR A 132 -18.19 -16.23 9.80
CA THR A 132 -19.27 -16.22 10.81
C THR A 132 -20.65 -15.96 10.22
N GLY A 133 -20.72 -15.40 9.02
CA GLY A 133 -21.97 -14.90 8.43
C GLY A 133 -22.45 -13.57 9.04
N ASN A 134 -21.77 -13.06 10.07
CA ASN A 134 -22.14 -11.85 10.77
C ASN A 134 -21.29 -10.66 10.32
N TRP A 135 -21.95 -9.61 9.83
CA TRP A 135 -21.25 -8.37 9.53
C TRP A 135 -21.03 -7.57 10.81
N ASN A 136 -19.80 -7.49 11.23
CA ASN A 136 -19.44 -6.81 12.47
C ASN A 136 -18.50 -5.61 12.17
N SER A 137 -19.07 -4.56 11.58
CA SER A 137 -18.36 -3.30 11.36
C SER A 137 -19.31 -2.13 11.44
N THR A 138 -18.90 -1.09 12.17
CA THR A 138 -19.57 0.22 12.20
C THR A 138 -18.95 1.20 11.20
N VAL A 139 -17.81 0.84 10.64
CA VAL A 139 -17.01 1.68 9.72
C VAL A 139 -17.31 1.35 8.27
N PHE A 140 -17.31 0.06 7.95
CA PHE A 140 -17.51 -0.43 6.59
C PHE A 140 -18.93 -0.96 6.41
N THR A 141 -19.52 -0.61 5.26
CA THR A 141 -20.84 -1.12 4.85
C THR A 141 -20.69 -2.49 4.18
N ARG A 142 -21.56 -3.42 4.53
CA ARG A 142 -21.57 -4.74 3.88
C ARG A 142 -21.98 -4.61 2.42
N PRO A 143 -21.20 -5.20 1.47
CA PRO A 143 -21.64 -5.30 0.08
C PRO A 143 -22.96 -6.08 -0.03
N PRO A 144 -23.98 -5.56 -0.74
CA PRO A 144 -25.33 -6.13 -0.73
C PRO A 144 -25.41 -7.54 -1.31
N VAL A 145 -24.53 -7.89 -2.24
CA VAL A 145 -24.45 -9.21 -2.90
C VAL A 145 -23.49 -10.17 -2.22
N ALA A 146 -22.89 -9.79 -1.10
CA ALA A 146 -21.94 -10.64 -0.40
C ALA A 146 -22.64 -11.80 0.31
N VAL A 147 -22.23 -13.03 0.00
CA VAL A 147 -22.69 -14.27 0.60
C VAL A 147 -21.54 -14.88 1.41
N PRO A 148 -21.75 -15.19 2.71
CA PRO A 148 -20.72 -15.79 3.55
C PRO A 148 -20.26 -17.12 2.99
N THR A 149 -18.96 -17.26 2.76
CA THR A 149 -18.34 -18.47 2.25
C THR A 149 -16.93 -18.58 2.81
N PRO A 150 -16.64 -19.52 3.73
CA PRO A 150 -15.37 -19.58 4.46
C PRO A 150 -14.10 -19.65 3.58
N THR A 151 -14.24 -20.10 2.33
CA THR A 151 -13.13 -20.19 1.38
C THR A 151 -12.86 -18.89 0.63
N ARG A 152 -13.70 -17.86 0.78
CA ARG A 152 -13.61 -16.56 0.05
C ARG A 152 -12.92 -15.48 0.85
N LYS A 153 -11.86 -15.82 1.55
CA LYS A 153 -11.08 -14.88 2.36
C LYS A 153 -9.99 -14.20 1.56
N VAL A 154 -9.63 -13.00 1.98
CA VAL A 154 -8.69 -12.11 1.29
C VAL A 154 -7.59 -11.65 2.24
N ALA A 155 -6.36 -11.62 1.74
CA ALA A 155 -5.24 -10.98 2.39
C ALA A 155 -4.85 -9.70 1.64
N ILE A 156 -4.63 -8.63 2.36
CA ILE A 156 -4.07 -7.38 1.81
C ILE A 156 -2.60 -7.31 2.19
N VAL A 157 -1.75 -7.23 1.19
CA VAL A 157 -0.30 -7.27 1.37
C VAL A 157 0.30 -5.97 0.87
N LYS A 158 0.83 -5.17 1.79
CA LYS A 158 1.67 -4.04 1.41
C LYS A 158 3.03 -4.58 1.01
N MET A 159 3.44 -4.30 -0.21
CA MET A 159 4.76 -4.69 -0.68
C MET A 159 5.82 -3.73 -0.16
N SER A 160 6.91 -4.26 0.36
CA SER A 160 8.04 -3.43 0.77
C SER A 160 8.81 -2.92 -0.45
N ARG A 161 9.50 -1.80 -0.30
CA ARG A 161 10.40 -1.29 -1.34
C ARG A 161 11.48 -2.32 -1.66
N GLY A 162 11.63 -2.64 -2.94
CA GLY A 162 12.53 -3.70 -3.38
C GLY A 162 12.01 -5.11 -3.08
N GLY A 163 10.75 -5.23 -2.65
CA GLY A 163 10.08 -6.52 -2.56
C GLY A 163 10.02 -7.19 -3.92
N ASP A 164 10.03 -8.50 -3.89
CA ASP A 164 9.99 -9.34 -5.09
C ASP A 164 8.72 -10.19 -5.06
N THR A 165 7.76 -9.85 -5.91
CA THR A 165 6.47 -10.55 -6.00
C THR A 165 6.65 -12.03 -6.33
N THR A 166 7.76 -12.41 -7.00
CA THR A 166 8.03 -13.83 -7.33
C THR A 166 8.31 -14.68 -6.10
N LYS A 167 8.77 -14.05 -4.99
CA LYS A 167 8.98 -14.75 -3.72
C LYS A 167 7.69 -15.25 -3.09
N LEU A 168 6.54 -14.68 -3.44
CA LEU A 168 5.23 -15.16 -2.99
C LEU A 168 4.84 -16.48 -3.66
N LEU A 169 5.35 -16.74 -4.86
CA LEU A 169 5.01 -17.93 -5.65
C LEU A 169 5.54 -19.18 -4.98
N ASN A 170 4.72 -20.25 -4.96
CA ASN A 170 5.16 -21.57 -4.56
C ASN A 170 6.19 -22.13 -5.57
N ASP A 171 6.81 -23.26 -5.26
CA ASP A 171 7.90 -23.78 -6.08
C ASP A 171 7.46 -24.13 -7.50
N ALA A 172 6.25 -24.65 -7.68
CA ALA A 172 5.70 -24.97 -9.00
C ALA A 172 5.49 -23.71 -9.85
N ALA A 173 4.78 -22.71 -9.33
CA ALA A 173 4.55 -21.45 -10.03
C ALA A 173 5.86 -20.69 -10.28
N ARG A 174 6.80 -20.78 -9.34
CA ARG A 174 8.12 -20.18 -9.51
C ARG A 174 8.94 -20.87 -10.60
N ALA A 175 8.83 -22.18 -10.73
CA ALA A 175 9.48 -22.92 -11.81
C ALA A 175 8.91 -22.53 -13.19
N GLU A 176 7.58 -22.42 -13.31
CA GLU A 176 6.94 -21.90 -14.54
C GLU A 176 7.42 -20.50 -14.91
N TYR A 177 7.45 -19.60 -13.93
CA TYR A 177 7.95 -18.22 -14.13
C TYR A 177 9.42 -18.21 -14.58
N ARG A 178 10.28 -19.01 -13.95
CA ARG A 178 11.70 -19.13 -14.35
C ARG A 178 11.88 -19.70 -15.75
N ALA A 179 11.09 -20.70 -16.13
CA ALA A 179 11.13 -21.22 -17.49
C ALA A 179 10.80 -20.13 -18.52
N PHE A 180 9.83 -19.28 -18.22
CA PHE A 180 9.50 -18.11 -19.03
C PHE A 180 10.64 -17.09 -19.09
N GLU A 181 11.28 -16.76 -17.96
CA GLU A 181 12.43 -15.85 -17.92
C GLU A 181 13.59 -16.38 -18.79
N VAL A 182 13.91 -17.66 -18.69
CA VAL A 182 14.96 -18.30 -19.50
C VAL A 182 14.63 -18.23 -20.98
N ALA A 183 13.37 -18.46 -21.36
CA ALA A 183 12.95 -18.33 -22.75
C ALA A 183 13.11 -16.90 -23.30
N LEU A 184 12.80 -15.89 -22.50
CA LEU A 184 13.03 -14.48 -22.88
C LEU A 184 14.52 -14.16 -22.99
N GLN A 185 15.31 -14.59 -22.03
CA GLN A 185 16.77 -14.33 -22.00
C GLN A 185 17.47 -14.95 -23.18
N SER A 186 17.03 -16.12 -23.66
CA SER A 186 17.58 -16.75 -24.89
C SER A 186 17.38 -15.88 -26.13
N GLY A 187 16.35 -15.02 -26.15
CA GLY A 187 16.10 -14.01 -27.17
C GLY A 187 16.69 -12.64 -26.86
N GLY A 188 17.54 -12.50 -25.82
CA GLY A 188 18.10 -11.21 -25.40
C GLY A 188 17.08 -10.26 -24.78
N MET A 189 15.95 -10.77 -24.30
CA MET A 189 14.86 -9.99 -23.70
C MET A 189 14.79 -10.22 -22.20
N GLU A 190 14.23 -9.25 -21.47
CA GLU A 190 13.98 -9.34 -20.04
C GLU A 190 12.60 -8.75 -19.73
N LEU A 191 11.78 -9.50 -18.98
CA LEU A 191 10.51 -9.03 -18.43
C LEU A 191 10.41 -9.52 -17.00
N ARG A 192 10.43 -8.61 -16.06
CA ARG A 192 10.33 -8.93 -14.63
C ARG A 192 8.92 -8.71 -14.13
N LEU A 193 8.46 -9.60 -13.26
CA LEU A 193 7.23 -9.41 -12.53
C LEU A 193 7.32 -8.13 -11.71
N SER A 194 6.39 -7.22 -11.97
CA SER A 194 6.32 -5.93 -11.30
C SER A 194 5.97 -6.10 -9.82
N THR A 195 6.43 -5.17 -8.99
CA THR A 195 6.08 -5.09 -7.57
C THR A 195 5.15 -3.91 -7.36
N PRO A 196 3.82 -4.14 -7.32
CA PRO A 196 2.85 -3.08 -7.03
C PRO A 196 2.98 -2.64 -5.57
N ASP A 197 2.41 -1.48 -5.25
CA ASP A 197 2.46 -0.96 -3.87
C ASP A 197 1.64 -1.85 -2.90
N ILE A 198 0.48 -2.36 -3.36
CA ILE A 198 -0.39 -3.24 -2.58
C ILE A 198 -0.91 -4.39 -3.44
N LEU A 199 -1.00 -5.58 -2.87
CA LEU A 199 -1.62 -6.77 -3.46
C LEU A 199 -2.85 -7.21 -2.65
N GLY A 200 -3.92 -7.57 -3.36
CA GLY A 200 -5.04 -8.32 -2.82
C GLY A 200 -4.95 -9.78 -3.26
N LEU A 201 -4.93 -10.68 -2.29
CA LEU A 201 -4.70 -12.09 -2.49
C LEU A 201 -5.87 -12.91 -1.95
N ARG A 202 -6.29 -13.94 -2.67
CA ARG A 202 -7.15 -14.98 -2.11
C ARG A 202 -6.32 -15.81 -1.12
N ILE A 203 -6.84 -15.99 0.09
CA ILE A 203 -6.20 -16.87 1.06
C ILE A 203 -6.39 -18.32 0.60
N PRO A 204 -5.30 -19.12 0.49
CA PRO A 204 -5.40 -20.52 0.14
C PRO A 204 -6.26 -21.32 1.11
N ASN A 205 -6.94 -22.35 0.62
CA ASN A 205 -7.70 -23.27 1.44
C ASN A 205 -7.18 -24.71 1.21
N PRO A 206 -6.63 -25.40 2.23
CA PRO A 206 -6.51 -24.98 3.62
C PRO A 206 -5.59 -23.77 3.80
N MET A 207 -5.85 -22.95 4.82
CA MET A 207 -5.09 -21.73 5.09
C MET A 207 -3.70 -22.05 5.63
N PRO A 208 -2.62 -21.64 4.96
CA PRO A 208 -1.26 -21.80 5.46
C PRO A 208 -1.03 -20.94 6.73
N PRO A 209 -0.11 -21.35 7.64
CA PRO A 209 0.11 -20.67 8.93
C PRO A 209 0.38 -19.16 8.81
N GLY A 210 1.14 -18.71 7.81
CA GLY A 210 1.48 -17.31 7.61
C GLY A 210 0.28 -16.40 7.32
N PHE A 211 -0.87 -16.95 6.93
CA PHE A 211 -2.06 -16.18 6.63
C PHE A 211 -2.93 -15.82 7.84
N GLY A 212 -2.70 -16.44 8.99
CA GLY A 212 -3.47 -16.15 10.20
C GLY A 212 -3.46 -14.69 10.62
N ILE A 213 -2.39 -13.97 10.33
CA ILE A 213 -2.24 -12.55 10.65
C ILE A 213 -3.31 -11.67 9.96
N PHE A 214 -3.73 -12.02 8.75
CA PHE A 214 -4.71 -11.26 7.95
C PHE A 214 -6.16 -11.41 8.43
N MET A 215 -6.39 -12.25 9.43
CA MET A 215 -7.71 -12.42 10.04
C MET A 215 -8.02 -11.37 11.09
N ASN A 216 -7.00 -10.64 11.57
CA ASN A 216 -7.14 -9.67 12.64
C ASN A 216 -7.00 -8.24 12.10
N PRO A 217 -7.84 -7.30 12.53
CA PRO A 217 -7.69 -5.90 12.18
C PRO A 217 -6.46 -5.32 12.90
N LEU A 218 -5.86 -4.30 12.29
CA LEU A 218 -4.86 -3.46 12.94
C LEU A 218 -5.58 -2.51 13.91
N PRO A 219 -5.16 -2.44 15.18
CA PRO A 219 -5.85 -1.60 16.17
C PRO A 219 -5.62 -0.10 15.92
N ASP A 220 -4.42 0.26 15.51
CA ASP A 220 -3.96 1.61 15.23
C ASP A 220 -2.71 1.57 14.32
N LEU A 221 -2.19 2.74 13.92
CA LEU A 221 -0.93 2.84 13.18
C LEU A 221 0.23 3.24 14.10
N THR A 222 0.61 2.34 14.96
CA THR A 222 1.87 2.39 15.71
C THR A 222 3.01 1.75 14.92
N ASN A 223 4.24 1.86 15.42
CA ASN A 223 5.39 1.14 14.87
C ASN A 223 5.18 -0.37 14.81
N ALA A 224 4.46 -0.94 15.77
CA ALA A 224 4.14 -2.37 15.76
C ALA A 224 3.23 -2.74 14.57
N SER A 225 2.18 -1.95 14.34
CA SER A 225 1.27 -2.15 13.21
C SER A 225 1.96 -1.90 11.87
N GLN A 226 2.85 -0.90 11.80
CA GLN A 226 3.67 -0.68 10.61
C GLN A 226 4.57 -1.90 10.32
N ALA A 227 5.21 -2.44 11.34
CA ALA A 227 6.03 -3.64 11.19
C ALA A 227 5.21 -4.84 10.70
N ILE A 228 3.98 -5.01 11.18
CA ILE A 228 3.04 -6.02 10.69
C ILE A 228 2.77 -5.83 9.20
N LEU A 229 2.39 -4.62 8.78
CA LEU A 229 2.12 -4.31 7.38
C LEU A 229 3.32 -4.56 6.46
N GLU A 230 4.51 -4.15 6.90
CA GLU A 230 5.73 -4.24 6.10
C GLU A 230 6.32 -5.65 6.05
N GLN A 231 6.05 -6.49 7.06
CA GLN A 231 6.61 -7.84 7.16
C GLN A 231 5.62 -8.94 6.77
N ALA A 232 4.34 -8.64 6.67
CA ALA A 232 3.30 -9.64 6.40
C ALA A 232 3.56 -10.47 5.12
N TRP A 233 4.10 -9.84 4.07
CA TRP A 233 4.44 -10.54 2.84
C TRP A 233 5.54 -11.60 3.04
N THR A 234 6.43 -11.42 4.03
CA THR A 234 7.50 -12.36 4.32
C THR A 234 6.94 -13.69 4.86
N GLY A 235 5.90 -13.61 5.68
CA GLY A 235 5.26 -14.79 6.28
C GLY A 235 4.51 -15.68 5.30
N ILE A 236 4.21 -15.17 4.09
CA ILE A 236 3.45 -15.89 3.05
C ILE A 236 4.30 -16.20 1.82
N GLN A 237 5.61 -16.05 1.89
CA GLN A 237 6.50 -16.44 0.80
C GLN A 237 6.38 -17.92 0.47
N SER A 238 6.55 -18.26 -0.80
CA SER A 238 6.51 -19.63 -1.33
C SER A 238 5.17 -20.36 -1.12
N THR A 239 4.06 -19.65 -0.99
CA THR A 239 2.75 -20.28 -0.70
C THR A 239 1.72 -20.11 -1.82
N LEU A 240 1.94 -19.21 -2.77
CA LEU A 240 0.92 -18.80 -3.73
C LEU A 240 1.12 -19.40 -5.13
N GLU A 241 0.00 -19.62 -5.80
CA GLU A 241 -0.09 -19.87 -7.25
C GLU A 241 -0.68 -18.63 -7.94
N GLY A 242 -0.59 -18.58 -9.26
CA GLY A 242 -1.17 -17.48 -10.06
C GLY A 242 -2.65 -17.21 -9.74
N ARG A 243 -3.41 -18.28 -9.45
CA ARG A 243 -4.85 -18.18 -9.11
C ARG A 243 -5.18 -17.47 -7.79
N HIS A 244 -4.19 -17.23 -6.94
CA HIS A 244 -4.41 -16.54 -5.66
C HIS A 244 -4.32 -15.02 -5.77
N PHE A 245 -3.81 -14.49 -6.88
CA PHE A 245 -3.72 -13.05 -7.09
C PHE A 245 -5.05 -12.51 -7.62
N LEU A 246 -5.68 -11.62 -6.87
CA LEU A 246 -6.99 -11.06 -7.21
C LEU A 246 -6.87 -9.67 -7.84
N PHE A 247 -6.13 -8.82 -7.17
CA PHE A 247 -5.91 -7.46 -7.63
C PHE A 247 -4.56 -6.90 -7.16
N ALA A 248 -4.12 -5.87 -7.85
CA ALA A 248 -2.97 -5.07 -7.50
C ALA A 248 -3.36 -3.60 -7.48
N ILE A 249 -2.72 -2.83 -6.63
CA ILE A 249 -2.98 -1.40 -6.50
C ILE A 249 -1.67 -0.64 -6.64
N ALA A 250 -1.65 0.34 -7.54
CA ALA A 250 -0.62 1.37 -7.58
C ALA A 250 -1.12 2.61 -6.86
N VAL A 251 -0.40 3.02 -5.83
CA VAL A 251 -0.72 4.20 -5.01
C VAL A 251 0.20 5.35 -5.43
N LYS A 252 -0.36 6.46 -5.90
CA LYS A 252 0.43 7.59 -6.41
C LYS A 252 -0.09 8.93 -5.88
N THR A 253 0.82 9.71 -5.30
CA THR A 253 0.54 11.10 -4.85
C THR A 253 0.83 12.14 -5.95
N SER A 254 1.39 11.71 -7.08
CA SER A 254 1.82 12.60 -8.16
C SER A 254 1.28 12.11 -9.50
N THR A 255 0.80 13.06 -10.31
CA THR A 255 0.29 12.85 -11.66
C THR A 255 1.34 13.12 -12.75
N ARG A 256 2.62 13.12 -12.40
CA ARG A 256 3.70 13.23 -13.38
C ARG A 256 3.60 12.12 -14.43
N SER A 257 3.86 12.44 -15.67
CA SER A 257 3.68 11.51 -16.80
C SER A 257 4.47 10.22 -16.64
N ASP A 258 5.71 10.30 -16.15
CA ASP A 258 6.56 9.13 -15.86
C ASP A 258 5.90 8.17 -14.84
N ARG A 259 5.25 8.70 -13.81
CA ARG A 259 4.56 7.91 -12.81
C ARG A 259 3.28 7.24 -13.33
N LEU A 260 2.56 7.92 -14.22
CA LEU A 260 1.36 7.37 -14.84
C LEU A 260 1.70 6.22 -15.80
N TYR A 261 2.74 6.37 -16.62
CA TYR A 261 3.19 5.29 -17.51
C TYR A 261 3.76 4.10 -16.75
N GLN A 262 4.39 4.34 -15.61
CA GLN A 262 4.85 3.25 -14.74
C GLN A 262 3.68 2.34 -14.35
N ALA A 263 2.58 2.89 -13.84
CA ALA A 263 1.41 2.09 -13.45
C ALA A 263 0.80 1.32 -14.64
N LEU A 264 0.74 1.93 -15.82
CA LEU A 264 0.27 1.25 -17.03
C LEU A 264 1.18 0.08 -17.43
N PHE A 265 2.49 0.27 -17.37
CA PHE A 265 3.45 -0.79 -17.63
C PHE A 265 3.32 -1.93 -16.62
N GLU A 266 3.30 -1.60 -15.34
CA GLU A 266 3.13 -2.55 -14.23
C GLU A 266 1.85 -3.38 -14.39
N ALA A 267 0.73 -2.74 -14.72
CA ALA A 267 -0.55 -3.41 -14.95
C ALA A 267 -0.46 -4.42 -16.09
N ASN A 268 0.15 -4.04 -17.22
CA ASN A 268 0.32 -4.96 -18.35
C ASN A 268 1.22 -6.15 -18.00
N VAL A 269 2.36 -5.89 -17.35
CA VAL A 269 3.29 -6.97 -16.96
C VAL A 269 2.62 -7.94 -15.98
N LEU A 270 1.95 -7.43 -14.93
CA LEU A 270 1.25 -8.28 -13.97
C LEU A 270 0.13 -9.12 -14.62
N LYS A 271 -0.71 -8.48 -15.43
CA LYS A 271 -1.80 -9.20 -16.16
C LYS A 271 -1.24 -10.27 -17.09
N TYR A 272 -0.12 -10.00 -17.76
CA TYR A 272 0.51 -10.97 -18.63
C TYR A 272 1.08 -12.16 -17.86
N ILE A 273 1.93 -11.89 -16.88
CA ILE A 273 2.61 -12.96 -16.16
C ILE A 273 1.62 -13.79 -15.35
N LEU A 274 0.74 -13.15 -14.56
CA LEU A 274 -0.20 -13.87 -13.72
C LEU A 274 -1.29 -14.57 -14.51
N GLY A 275 -1.80 -13.95 -15.59
CA GLY A 275 -2.87 -14.52 -16.39
C GLY A 275 -2.41 -15.54 -17.42
N TYR A 276 -1.32 -15.24 -18.15
CA TYR A 276 -0.86 -16.11 -19.25
C TYR A 276 0.22 -17.09 -18.82
N VAL A 277 1.28 -16.60 -18.16
CA VAL A 277 2.40 -17.46 -17.80
C VAL A 277 2.00 -18.40 -16.66
N LEU A 278 1.38 -17.85 -15.60
CA LEU A 278 0.98 -18.61 -14.41
C LEU A 278 -0.49 -19.07 -14.44
N ARG A 279 -1.18 -18.87 -15.56
CA ARG A 279 -2.56 -19.35 -15.81
C ARG A 279 -3.56 -19.03 -14.71
N GLY A 280 -3.36 -17.91 -14.03
CA GLY A 280 -4.27 -17.39 -13.02
C GLY A 280 -5.51 -16.74 -13.64
N PRO A 281 -6.51 -16.39 -12.84
CA PRO A 281 -7.63 -15.57 -13.28
C PRO A 281 -7.13 -14.18 -13.70
N ALA A 282 -7.95 -13.46 -14.46
CA ALA A 282 -7.62 -12.08 -14.84
C ALA A 282 -7.51 -11.20 -13.59
N ILE A 283 -6.29 -10.87 -13.21
CA ILE A 283 -6.03 -9.96 -12.11
C ILE A 283 -6.58 -8.55 -12.44
N LYS A 284 -7.21 -7.91 -11.47
CA LYS A 284 -7.60 -6.50 -11.58
C LYS A 284 -6.45 -5.60 -11.16
N PHE A 285 -6.29 -4.48 -11.86
CA PHE A 285 -5.28 -3.49 -11.51
C PHE A 285 -5.96 -2.14 -11.26
N HIS A 286 -5.82 -1.64 -10.03
CA HIS A 286 -6.39 -0.38 -9.60
C HIS A 286 -5.31 0.69 -9.45
N ALA A 287 -5.65 1.93 -9.77
CA ALA A 287 -4.81 3.08 -9.46
C ALA A 287 -5.50 3.95 -8.41
N HIS A 288 -4.86 4.10 -7.26
CA HIS A 288 -5.30 5.00 -6.20
C HIS A 288 -4.48 6.29 -6.31
N LEU A 289 -5.16 7.39 -6.65
CA LEU A 289 -4.53 8.68 -6.84
C LEU A 289 -5.04 9.68 -5.82
N GLU A 290 -4.14 10.51 -5.34
CA GLU A 290 -4.50 11.68 -4.54
C GLU A 290 -5.22 12.75 -5.38
N THR A 291 -4.80 12.93 -6.62
CA THR A 291 -5.32 13.97 -7.50
C THR A 291 -5.29 13.53 -8.96
N THR A 292 -6.21 14.06 -9.75
CA THR A 292 -6.21 13.93 -11.22
C THR A 292 -5.86 15.26 -11.92
N LYS A 293 -5.46 16.29 -11.15
CA LYS A 293 -5.11 17.61 -11.70
C LYS A 293 -3.78 17.57 -12.45
N GLY A 294 -3.68 18.33 -13.52
CA GLY A 294 -2.41 18.64 -14.19
C GLY A 294 -2.02 17.76 -15.37
N SER A 295 -2.70 16.62 -15.62
CA SER A 295 -2.49 15.79 -16.81
C SER A 295 -3.76 15.03 -17.16
N ASP A 296 -3.88 14.57 -18.41
CA ASP A 296 -5.00 13.72 -18.83
C ASP A 296 -4.84 12.29 -18.25
N VAL A 297 -4.97 12.20 -16.92
CA VAL A 297 -4.86 10.94 -16.18
C VAL A 297 -5.98 10.00 -16.56
N VAL A 298 -7.21 10.52 -16.59
CA VAL A 298 -8.42 9.72 -16.88
C VAL A 298 -8.37 9.17 -18.30
N GLY A 299 -7.95 9.98 -19.28
CA GLY A 299 -7.80 9.54 -20.67
C GLY A 299 -6.73 8.47 -20.82
N ARG A 300 -5.57 8.66 -20.21
CA ARG A 300 -4.45 7.69 -20.27
C ARG A 300 -4.79 6.36 -19.63
N TYR A 301 -5.49 6.37 -18.49
CA TYR A 301 -5.88 5.13 -17.80
C TYR A 301 -7.07 4.41 -18.44
N LYS A 302 -7.69 5.00 -19.46
CA LYS A 302 -8.63 4.29 -20.35
C LYS A 302 -7.92 3.42 -21.40
N ALA A 303 -6.59 3.46 -21.48
CA ALA A 303 -5.83 2.68 -22.43
C ALA A 303 -6.14 1.18 -22.31
N ALA A 304 -6.33 0.55 -23.45
CA ALA A 304 -6.52 -0.91 -23.50
C ALA A 304 -5.24 -1.62 -23.04
N SER A 305 -5.42 -2.77 -22.39
CA SER A 305 -4.29 -3.66 -22.12
C SER A 305 -3.73 -4.19 -23.43
N MET A 306 -2.44 -3.99 -23.65
CA MET A 306 -1.72 -4.53 -24.81
C MET A 306 -1.94 -6.04 -24.97
N ILE A 307 -2.02 -6.73 -23.85
CA ILE A 307 -2.19 -8.18 -23.79
C ILE A 307 -3.55 -8.61 -24.30
N SER A 308 -4.61 -7.90 -23.90
CA SER A 308 -5.97 -8.23 -24.39
C SER A 308 -6.12 -7.99 -25.89
N LEU A 309 -5.38 -7.02 -26.43
CA LEU A 309 -5.36 -6.76 -27.87
C LEU A 309 -4.62 -7.86 -28.64
N LEU A 310 -3.49 -8.35 -28.09
CA LEU A 310 -2.70 -9.41 -28.73
C LEU A 310 -3.37 -10.78 -28.65
N ALA A 311 -4.11 -11.04 -27.58
CA ALA A 311 -4.81 -12.30 -27.37
C ALA A 311 -6.05 -12.50 -28.26
N GLY A 312 -6.46 -11.48 -29.00
CA GLY A 312 -7.63 -11.55 -29.89
C GLY A 312 -8.98 -11.69 -29.17
N GLY A 313 -9.02 -11.47 -27.86
CA GLY A 313 -10.23 -11.49 -27.05
C GLY A 313 -10.90 -10.13 -26.96
N THR A 314 -11.90 -9.99 -26.07
CA THR A 314 -12.53 -8.71 -25.78
C THR A 314 -11.51 -7.78 -25.15
N PRO A 315 -11.29 -6.57 -25.71
CA PRO A 315 -10.32 -5.63 -25.15
C PRO A 315 -10.66 -5.24 -23.71
N ASN A 316 -9.69 -5.40 -22.82
CA ASN A 316 -9.77 -5.00 -21.42
C ASN A 316 -8.87 -3.79 -21.17
N LYS A 317 -9.20 -2.99 -20.17
CA LYS A 317 -8.33 -1.89 -19.74
C LYS A 317 -7.06 -2.42 -19.08
N ALA A 318 -5.96 -1.70 -19.23
CA ALA A 318 -4.75 -1.97 -18.46
C ALA A 318 -5.00 -1.67 -16.97
N ILE A 319 -5.52 -0.49 -16.68
CA ILE A 319 -6.01 -0.09 -15.34
C ILE A 319 -7.52 -0.31 -15.33
N ASP A 320 -8.00 -1.24 -14.51
CA ASP A 320 -9.43 -1.56 -14.45
C ASP A 320 -10.24 -0.42 -13.85
N ASP A 321 -9.77 0.12 -12.72
CA ASP A 321 -10.43 1.21 -12.03
C ASP A 321 -9.43 2.25 -11.52
N LEU A 322 -9.89 3.50 -11.53
CA LEU A 322 -9.19 4.65 -11.01
C LEU A 322 -9.98 5.23 -9.84
N TYR A 323 -9.37 5.22 -8.66
CA TYR A 323 -9.96 5.81 -7.47
C TYR A 323 -9.24 7.09 -7.07
N LEU A 324 -10.02 8.14 -6.83
CA LEU A 324 -9.54 9.34 -6.18
C LEU A 324 -9.65 9.11 -4.67
N ALA A 325 -8.54 8.76 -4.06
CA ALA A 325 -8.48 8.39 -2.65
C ALA A 325 -8.26 9.63 -1.78
N LEU A 326 -9.32 10.34 -1.51
CA LEU A 326 -9.30 11.50 -0.59
C LEU A 326 -9.29 11.05 0.87
N ARG A 327 -9.86 9.89 1.16
CA ARG A 327 -9.83 9.23 2.47
C ARG A 327 -9.58 7.74 2.29
N PRO A 328 -8.67 7.14 3.06
CA PRO A 328 -8.35 5.71 2.96
C PRO A 328 -9.57 4.80 3.13
N ARG A 329 -10.49 5.15 4.05
CA ARG A 329 -11.74 4.41 4.25
C ARG A 329 -12.59 4.31 2.98
N ASP A 330 -12.70 5.40 2.22
CA ASP A 330 -13.56 5.42 1.04
C ASP A 330 -13.02 4.51 -0.07
N THR A 331 -11.71 4.45 -0.23
CA THR A 331 -11.05 3.53 -1.16
C THR A 331 -11.18 2.08 -0.70
N ALA A 332 -10.97 1.83 0.57
CA ALA A 332 -11.14 0.51 1.16
C ALA A 332 -12.58 -0.01 1.01
N GLN A 333 -13.60 0.87 1.17
CA GLN A 333 -14.99 0.51 0.92
C GLN A 333 -15.22 0.14 -0.55
N LYS A 334 -14.66 0.88 -1.51
CA LYS A 334 -14.80 0.56 -2.93
C LYS A 334 -14.19 -0.79 -3.30
N ILE A 335 -13.03 -1.11 -2.75
CA ILE A 335 -12.43 -2.44 -2.93
C ILE A 335 -13.32 -3.50 -2.29
N LEU A 336 -13.81 -3.28 -1.08
CA LEU A 336 -14.71 -4.19 -0.38
C LEU A 336 -15.99 -4.47 -1.19
N ASP A 337 -16.59 -3.43 -1.77
CA ASP A 337 -17.78 -3.52 -2.63
C ASP A 337 -17.52 -4.35 -3.90
N SER A 338 -16.29 -4.38 -4.36
CA SER A 338 -15.89 -5.14 -5.55
C SER A 338 -15.55 -6.61 -5.25
N LEU A 339 -15.23 -6.98 -3.98
CA LEU A 339 -14.83 -8.34 -3.61
C LEU A 339 -15.83 -9.43 -4.05
N PRO A 340 -17.16 -9.25 -3.98
CA PRO A 340 -18.10 -10.26 -4.47
C PRO A 340 -17.94 -10.62 -5.95
N SER A 341 -17.38 -9.73 -6.75
CA SER A 341 -17.17 -9.94 -8.20
C SER A 341 -15.86 -10.65 -8.52
N TYR A 342 -14.95 -10.80 -7.56
CA TYR A 342 -13.68 -11.50 -7.79
C TYR A 342 -13.86 -13.02 -7.76
N PRO A 343 -13.01 -13.77 -8.46
CA PRO A 343 -13.00 -15.25 -8.47
C PRO A 343 -12.42 -15.78 -7.16
N LEU A 344 -13.14 -15.56 -6.08
CA LEU A 344 -12.78 -15.94 -4.71
C LEU A 344 -13.18 -17.37 -4.41
#